data_b22df2b87415177783ffe08e673bbcec
#
_entry.id   b22df2b87415177783ffe08e673bbcec
#
_cell.length_a   1.000
_cell.length_b   1.000
_cell.length_c   1.000
_cell.angle_alpha   90.00
_cell.angle_beta   90.00
_cell.angle_gamma   90.00
#
_symmetry.space_group_name_H-M   'P 1'
#
loop_
_entity.id
_entity.type
_entity.pdbx_description
1 polymer ?
#
loop_
_entity_poly.entity_id
_entity_poly.type
_entity_poly.pdbx_seq_one_letter_code
_entity_poly.pdbx_strand_id
1 'polypeptide(L)'
;MEKNNVKPAEGKLGILIVGCGAVATTFITGVLMTRKGLAKPIGSITQYGKIRVGRGETKQHLPISDMVPLAKLDDIVFGTWDVYPQNAFQAAMYAEVLDEKDIIPVKDELQQIIPMPAAFDKNYAKRLDGDNVKSCQTRWQMVEALRQDIRDFKTKNNCSRIVVLWAASTEIYVPIDEKVHYQLADLEAAMKADDREHIAPSMCYAYAALSEGAPFIMGAPNTTVDIPAMWQLAEQTRMPIAGKDFKTGQTLVKSGFAPIIEVRNLGLSGWFSTNILGNRDGLVLDEPQNFRTKEVSKLSTLETILKAEDQPDLYQDYYHKVRINYYPPRNDNKEGWDNIDIFGWMNYPMQIKINFLCRDSILAAPLCLDLCLLSDLAARAGRYGIQRFLSFFLKSPMHDYTQGEEPVNNLYQQYTILKNAIREMGGYEADEEID
;
A
#
# COMPACT_ATOMS: atom_id res chain seq x y z
N MET A 1 33.18 1.74 5.11
CA MET A 1 31.78 1.87 5.55
C MET A 1 31.54 0.84 6.63
N GLU A 2 31.14 1.23 7.84
CA GLU A 2 30.71 0.29 8.86
C GLU A 2 29.55 -0.52 8.29
N LYS A 3 29.62 -1.86 8.38
CA LYS A 3 28.54 -2.74 7.98
C LYS A 3 27.31 -2.37 8.84
N ASN A 4 26.30 -1.79 8.22
CA ASN A 4 25.05 -1.45 8.87
C ASN A 4 24.30 -2.75 9.19
N ASN A 5 24.72 -3.44 10.24
CA ASN A 5 24.10 -4.67 10.69
C ASN A 5 22.81 -4.29 11.45
N VAL A 6 21.67 -4.37 10.77
CA VAL A 6 20.37 -4.23 11.41
C VAL A 6 20.20 -5.34 12.46
N LYS A 7 19.82 -4.95 13.69
CA LYS A 7 19.61 -5.92 14.78
C LYS A 7 18.52 -6.94 14.42
N PRO A 8 18.63 -8.19 14.89
CA PRO A 8 17.58 -9.20 14.72
C PRO A 8 16.19 -8.69 15.16
N ALA A 9 15.14 -9.23 14.53
CA ALA A 9 13.77 -8.92 14.90
C ALA A 9 13.38 -9.70 16.17
N GLU A 10 13.77 -9.17 17.34
CA GLU A 10 13.46 -9.80 18.62
C GLU A 10 12.00 -9.57 19.04
N GLY A 11 11.37 -10.60 19.59
CA GLY A 11 10.00 -10.57 20.09
C GLY A 11 8.94 -10.48 18.97
N LYS A 12 7.69 -10.30 19.36
CA LYS A 12 6.55 -10.31 18.46
C LYS A 12 6.39 -8.99 17.72
N LEU A 13 5.99 -9.09 16.45
CA LEU A 13 5.56 -7.98 15.61
C LEU A 13 4.02 -7.93 15.57
N GLY A 14 3.43 -6.90 16.14
CA GLY A 14 2.00 -6.62 15.97
C GLY A 14 1.74 -5.94 14.63
N ILE A 15 0.88 -6.50 13.80
CA ILE A 15 0.36 -5.86 12.60
C ILE A 15 -1.09 -5.46 12.87
N LEU A 16 -1.31 -4.15 12.99
CA LEU A 16 -2.63 -3.57 13.15
C LEU A 16 -3.16 -3.09 11.81
N ILE A 17 -4.27 -3.67 11.36
CA ILE A 17 -4.83 -3.40 10.05
C ILE A 17 -6.11 -2.57 10.20
N VAL A 18 -6.16 -1.43 9.54
CA VAL A 18 -7.39 -0.65 9.42
C VAL A 18 -8.22 -1.23 8.28
N GLY A 19 -9.40 -1.76 8.61
CA GLY A 19 -10.25 -2.53 7.72
C GLY A 19 -10.03 -4.04 7.83
N CYS A 20 -11.07 -4.79 8.21
CA CYS A 20 -11.09 -6.25 8.28
C CYS A 20 -11.85 -6.85 7.07
N GLY A 21 -11.67 -6.26 5.89
CA GLY A 21 -12.34 -6.66 4.66
C GLY A 21 -11.54 -7.68 3.83
N ALA A 22 -11.81 -7.71 2.53
CA ALA A 22 -11.28 -8.68 1.57
C ALA A 22 -9.74 -8.78 1.59
N VAL A 23 -9.02 -7.65 1.50
CA VAL A 23 -7.55 -7.63 1.50
C VAL A 23 -6.98 -8.12 2.83
N ALA A 24 -7.48 -7.59 3.95
CA ALA A 24 -6.97 -7.93 5.28
C ALA A 24 -7.18 -9.42 5.60
N THR A 25 -8.37 -9.95 5.35
CA THR A 25 -8.69 -11.36 5.64
C THR A 25 -7.91 -12.31 4.75
N THR A 26 -7.71 -11.97 3.46
CA THR A 26 -6.86 -12.74 2.54
C THR A 26 -5.40 -12.75 2.99
N PHE A 27 -4.87 -11.59 3.39
CA PHE A 27 -3.51 -11.47 3.94
C PHE A 27 -3.32 -12.30 5.21
N ILE A 28 -4.20 -12.14 6.20
CA ILE A 28 -4.14 -12.87 7.47
C ILE A 28 -4.25 -14.38 7.24
N THR A 29 -5.23 -14.82 6.45
CA THR A 29 -5.44 -16.24 6.11
C THR A 29 -4.20 -16.82 5.44
N GLY A 30 -3.63 -16.12 4.46
CA GLY A 30 -2.42 -16.55 3.75
C GLY A 30 -1.21 -16.76 4.67
N VAL A 31 -0.99 -15.85 5.63
CA VAL A 31 0.09 -15.99 6.63
C VAL A 31 -0.18 -17.18 7.56
N LEU A 32 -1.40 -17.34 8.07
CA LEU A 32 -1.78 -18.45 8.95
C LEU A 32 -1.66 -19.81 8.25
N MET A 33 -2.10 -19.90 7.00
CA MET A 33 -1.95 -21.11 6.18
C MET A 33 -0.47 -21.44 5.92
N THR A 34 0.35 -20.41 5.70
CA THR A 34 1.80 -20.58 5.51
C THR A 34 2.48 -21.11 6.78
N ARG A 35 2.12 -20.59 7.95
CA ARG A 35 2.61 -21.08 9.26
C ARG A 35 2.32 -22.57 9.47
N LYS A 36 1.15 -23.01 9.03
CA LYS A 36 0.75 -24.43 9.11
C LYS A 36 1.36 -25.32 8.01
N GLY A 37 2.15 -24.72 7.09
CA GLY A 37 2.71 -25.46 5.94
C GLY A 37 1.68 -25.87 4.90
N LEU A 38 0.47 -25.31 4.96
CA LEU A 38 -0.65 -25.65 4.07
C LEU A 38 -0.69 -24.78 2.80
N ALA A 39 0.01 -23.63 2.81
CA ALA A 39 0.17 -22.78 1.64
C ALA A 39 1.61 -22.29 1.53
N LYS A 40 1.96 -21.79 0.34
CA LYS A 40 3.24 -21.13 0.07
C LYS A 40 2.98 -19.63 -0.10
N PRO A 41 3.84 -18.74 0.43
CA PRO A 41 3.66 -17.28 0.33
C PRO A 41 4.07 -16.75 -1.05
N ILE A 42 3.50 -17.33 -2.12
CA ILE A 42 3.77 -16.94 -3.51
C ILE A 42 3.28 -15.51 -3.72
N GLY A 43 4.08 -14.70 -4.40
CA GLY A 43 3.83 -13.28 -4.62
C GLY A 43 4.49 -12.36 -3.58
N SER A 44 4.91 -12.90 -2.42
CA SER A 44 5.72 -12.14 -1.46
C SER A 44 7.19 -12.17 -1.86
N ILE A 45 7.75 -10.99 -2.09
CA ILE A 45 9.17 -10.87 -2.46
C ILE A 45 10.08 -11.13 -1.26
N THR A 46 9.66 -10.77 -0.05
CA THR A 46 10.43 -11.01 1.17
C THR A 46 10.56 -12.50 1.50
N GLN A 47 9.61 -13.33 1.06
CA GLN A 47 9.57 -14.76 1.34
C GLN A 47 10.10 -15.63 0.19
N TYR A 48 9.96 -15.17 -1.06
CA TYR A 48 10.37 -15.91 -2.26
C TYR A 48 11.46 -15.23 -3.07
N GLY A 49 11.65 -13.93 -2.89
CA GLY A 49 12.59 -13.15 -3.67
C GLY A 49 14.03 -13.52 -3.37
N LYS A 50 14.86 -13.49 -4.41
CA LYS A 50 16.30 -13.62 -4.32
C LYS A 50 16.93 -12.39 -4.93
N ILE A 51 18.02 -11.92 -4.34
CA ILE A 51 18.78 -10.78 -4.83
C ILE A 51 20.20 -11.22 -5.11
N ARG A 52 20.74 -10.81 -6.26
CA ARG A 52 22.13 -11.02 -6.62
C ARG A 52 23.02 -10.20 -5.69
N VAL A 53 24.09 -10.84 -5.21
CA VAL A 53 25.20 -10.21 -4.51
C VAL A 53 26.52 -10.67 -5.16
N GLY A 54 27.52 -9.80 -5.12
CA GLY A 54 28.81 -10.06 -5.75
C GLY A 54 28.80 -9.98 -7.28
N ARG A 55 29.99 -10.05 -7.88
CA ARG A 55 30.18 -9.96 -9.34
C ARG A 55 31.13 -11.07 -9.83
N GLY A 56 31.07 -11.40 -11.11
CA GLY A 56 31.92 -12.42 -11.73
C GLY A 56 31.80 -13.77 -11.01
N GLU A 57 32.92 -14.35 -10.60
CA GLU A 57 32.96 -15.65 -9.90
C GLU A 57 32.36 -15.63 -8.48
N THR A 58 32.21 -14.45 -7.87
CA THR A 58 31.60 -14.30 -6.55
C THR A 58 30.08 -14.10 -6.61
N LYS A 59 29.48 -14.11 -7.79
CA LYS A 59 28.03 -13.92 -8.01
C LYS A 59 27.22 -15.01 -7.31
N GLN A 60 26.30 -14.57 -6.45
CA GLN A 60 25.34 -15.43 -5.75
C GLN A 60 23.96 -14.81 -5.78
N HIS A 61 22.90 -15.62 -5.71
CA HIS A 61 21.52 -15.19 -5.55
C HIS A 61 21.03 -15.65 -4.17
N LEU A 62 21.00 -14.71 -3.23
CA LEU A 62 20.61 -14.99 -1.86
C LEU A 62 19.11 -14.72 -1.67
N PRO A 63 18.39 -15.59 -0.94
CA PRO A 63 17.05 -15.26 -0.46
C PRO A 63 17.06 -13.96 0.36
N ILE A 64 16.05 -13.13 0.22
CA ILE A 64 15.94 -11.87 0.98
C ILE A 64 15.92 -12.15 2.49
N SER A 65 15.26 -13.22 2.91
CA SER A 65 15.22 -13.67 4.31
C SER A 65 16.60 -13.98 4.90
N ASP A 66 17.58 -14.32 4.05
CA ASP A 66 18.95 -14.61 4.48
C ASP A 66 19.84 -13.36 4.44
N MET A 67 19.43 -12.34 3.69
CA MET A 67 20.18 -11.09 3.54
C MET A 67 19.90 -10.10 4.68
N VAL A 68 18.67 -10.04 5.17
CA VAL A 68 18.22 -9.08 6.17
C VAL A 68 17.38 -9.77 7.25
N PRO A 69 17.47 -9.31 8.51
CA PRO A 69 16.79 -9.95 9.63
C PRO A 69 15.29 -9.53 9.68
N LEU A 70 14.47 -10.11 8.82
CA LEU A 70 13.02 -9.93 8.83
C LEU A 70 12.38 -10.54 10.08
N ALA A 71 11.24 -10.01 10.51
CA ALA A 71 10.41 -10.69 11.50
C ALA A 71 9.90 -12.02 10.90
N LYS A 72 9.93 -13.08 11.71
CA LYS A 72 9.44 -14.40 11.28
C LYS A 72 7.91 -14.37 11.21
N LEU A 73 7.35 -15.13 10.29
CA LEU A 73 5.89 -15.22 10.16
C LEU A 73 5.23 -15.69 11.48
N ASP A 74 5.87 -16.60 12.22
CA ASP A 74 5.37 -17.12 13.51
C ASP A 74 5.34 -16.07 14.61
N ASP A 75 6.15 -15.02 14.49
CA ASP A 75 6.22 -13.94 15.49
C ASP A 75 5.23 -12.79 15.19
N ILE A 76 4.43 -12.88 14.12
CA ILE A 76 3.44 -11.86 13.78
C ILE A 76 2.15 -12.09 14.59
N VAL A 77 1.58 -11.03 15.13
CA VAL A 77 0.25 -11.01 15.77
C VAL A 77 -0.62 -9.99 15.04
N PHE A 78 -1.81 -10.42 14.63
CA PHE A 78 -2.74 -9.57 13.91
C PHE A 78 -3.79 -8.96 14.84
N GLY A 79 -4.11 -7.69 14.61
CA GLY A 79 -5.27 -6.99 15.10
C GLY A 79 -5.89 -6.12 14.01
N THR A 80 -7.16 -5.79 14.15
CA THR A 80 -7.88 -5.01 13.14
C THR A 80 -8.77 -3.96 13.79
N TRP A 81 -9.10 -2.90 13.04
CA TRP A 81 -10.23 -2.01 13.28
C TRP A 81 -11.20 -2.14 12.10
N ASP A 82 -12.48 -2.19 12.37
CA ASP A 82 -13.48 -2.16 11.31
C ASP A 82 -14.79 -1.54 11.81
N VAL A 83 -15.55 -0.97 10.88
CA VAL A 83 -16.91 -0.47 11.16
C VAL A 83 -17.92 -1.61 11.34
N TYR A 84 -17.56 -2.83 10.95
CA TYR A 84 -18.36 -4.04 11.11
C TYR A 84 -17.78 -4.91 12.22
N PRO A 85 -18.63 -5.48 13.13
CA PRO A 85 -18.15 -6.22 14.29
C PRO A 85 -17.78 -7.69 14.00
N GLN A 86 -17.96 -8.17 12.76
CA GLN A 86 -17.65 -9.54 12.39
C GLN A 86 -16.17 -9.85 12.57
N ASN A 87 -15.86 -10.99 13.20
CA ASN A 87 -14.48 -11.46 13.33
C ASN A 87 -13.88 -11.81 11.95
N ALA A 88 -12.55 -11.97 11.90
CA ALA A 88 -11.86 -12.18 10.64
C ALA A 88 -12.31 -13.44 9.90
N PHE A 89 -12.79 -14.49 10.59
CA PHE A 89 -13.37 -15.66 9.93
C PHE A 89 -14.68 -15.32 9.20
N GLN A 90 -15.60 -14.65 9.89
CA GLN A 90 -16.87 -14.24 9.30
C GLN A 90 -16.65 -13.26 8.15
N ALA A 91 -15.70 -12.33 8.30
CA ALA A 91 -15.34 -11.37 7.26
C ALA A 91 -14.70 -12.07 6.03
N ALA A 92 -13.83 -13.07 6.23
CA ALA A 92 -13.23 -13.85 5.15
C ALA A 92 -14.28 -14.63 4.36
N MET A 93 -15.21 -15.29 5.07
CA MET A 93 -16.33 -16.00 4.44
C MET A 93 -17.23 -15.06 3.64
N TYR A 94 -17.52 -13.88 4.18
CA TYR A 94 -18.33 -12.86 3.49
C TYR A 94 -17.66 -12.27 2.26
N ALA A 95 -16.33 -12.10 2.30
CA ALA A 95 -15.57 -11.49 1.21
C ALA A 95 -15.46 -12.37 -0.04
N GLU A 96 -15.63 -13.69 0.09
CA GLU A 96 -15.61 -14.67 -1.02
C GLU A 96 -14.36 -14.59 -1.92
N VAL A 97 -13.23 -14.12 -1.37
CA VAL A 97 -11.95 -14.07 -2.09
C VAL A 97 -11.29 -15.43 -2.14
N LEU A 98 -11.26 -16.10 -0.98
CA LEU A 98 -10.70 -17.44 -0.81
C LEU A 98 -11.83 -18.50 -0.78
N ASP A 99 -11.54 -19.70 -1.26
CA ASP A 99 -12.44 -20.81 -1.12
C ASP A 99 -12.50 -21.27 0.35
N GLU A 100 -13.64 -21.82 0.79
CA GLU A 100 -13.81 -22.33 2.18
C GLU A 100 -12.72 -23.31 2.60
N LYS A 101 -12.26 -24.18 1.69
CA LYS A 101 -11.18 -25.15 1.95
C LYS A 101 -9.88 -24.49 2.41
N ASP A 102 -9.65 -23.22 2.05
CA ASP A 102 -8.46 -22.45 2.41
C ASP A 102 -8.66 -21.61 3.68
N ILE A 103 -9.92 -21.36 4.08
CA ILE A 103 -10.29 -20.61 5.28
C ILE A 103 -10.46 -21.52 6.49
N ILE A 104 -11.14 -22.65 6.32
CA ILE A 104 -11.50 -23.61 7.39
C ILE A 104 -10.27 -24.10 8.18
N PRO A 105 -9.11 -24.42 7.56
CA PRO A 105 -7.93 -24.89 8.31
C PRO A 105 -7.37 -23.92 9.34
N VAL A 106 -7.71 -22.62 9.24
CA VAL A 106 -7.25 -21.55 10.13
C VAL A 106 -8.41 -20.80 10.80
N LYS A 107 -9.58 -21.45 10.83
CA LYS A 107 -10.83 -20.90 11.40
C LYS A 107 -10.66 -20.42 12.84
N ASP A 108 -10.05 -21.25 13.69
CA ASP A 108 -9.97 -20.95 15.12
C ASP A 108 -9.11 -19.71 15.37
N GLU A 109 -8.01 -19.55 14.63
CA GLU A 109 -7.16 -18.37 14.72
C GLU A 109 -7.86 -17.11 14.17
N LEU A 110 -8.57 -17.24 13.04
CA LEU A 110 -9.33 -16.13 12.47
C LEU A 110 -10.48 -15.67 13.37
N GLN A 111 -11.14 -16.59 14.09
CA GLN A 111 -12.21 -16.24 15.03
C GLN A 111 -11.71 -15.44 16.24
N GLN A 112 -10.43 -15.56 16.62
CA GLN A 112 -9.83 -14.78 17.71
C GLN A 112 -9.53 -13.33 17.30
N ILE A 113 -9.52 -13.01 16.01
CA ILE A 113 -9.29 -11.66 15.50
C ILE A 113 -10.63 -10.95 15.38
N ILE A 114 -10.98 -10.24 16.45
CA ILE A 114 -12.22 -9.44 16.55
C ILE A 114 -11.83 -7.98 16.31
N PRO A 115 -12.46 -7.29 15.35
CA PRO A 115 -12.16 -5.89 15.07
C PRO A 115 -12.45 -4.98 16.25
N MET A 116 -11.50 -4.13 16.60
CA MET A 116 -11.74 -2.99 17.48
C MET A 116 -12.68 -1.99 16.79
N PRO A 117 -13.48 -1.20 17.53
CA PRO A 117 -14.31 -0.15 16.95
C PRO A 117 -13.47 0.86 16.16
N ALA A 118 -13.91 1.16 14.94
CA ALA A 118 -13.20 2.06 14.04
C ALA A 118 -13.37 3.54 14.44
N ALA A 119 -12.33 4.36 14.23
CA ALA A 119 -12.48 5.79 14.12
C ALA A 119 -13.00 6.09 12.70
N PHE A 120 -14.27 6.46 12.60
CA PHE A 120 -14.98 6.55 11.33
C PHE A 120 -15.84 7.82 11.24
N ASP A 121 -15.95 8.34 10.04
CA ASP A 121 -16.88 9.41 9.69
C ASP A 121 -17.58 9.06 8.38
N LYS A 122 -18.92 8.89 8.43
CA LYS A 122 -19.72 8.48 7.28
C LYS A 122 -19.63 9.46 6.11
N ASN A 123 -19.30 10.73 6.36
CA ASN A 123 -19.14 11.71 5.30
C ASN A 123 -17.94 11.41 4.39
N TYR A 124 -16.95 10.67 4.90
CA TYR A 124 -15.75 10.27 4.15
C TYR A 124 -15.91 8.96 3.36
N ALA A 125 -16.87 8.11 3.76
CA ALA A 125 -17.17 6.87 3.06
C ALA A 125 -18.67 6.54 3.16
N LYS A 126 -19.48 7.28 2.41
CA LYS A 126 -20.96 7.31 2.50
C LYS A 126 -21.64 5.96 2.29
N ARG A 127 -21.01 5.06 1.52
CA ARG A 127 -21.55 3.72 1.19
C ARG A 127 -21.28 2.68 2.30
N LEU A 128 -20.56 3.04 3.35
CA LEU A 128 -20.35 2.18 4.52
C LEU A 128 -21.36 2.56 5.62
N ASP A 129 -21.98 1.56 6.23
CA ASP A 129 -23.08 1.71 7.17
C ASP A 129 -22.88 0.92 8.48
N GLY A 130 -21.65 0.46 8.75
CA GLY A 130 -21.33 -0.26 9.98
C GLY A 130 -21.46 0.61 11.24
N ASP A 131 -21.80 -0.02 12.36
CA ASP A 131 -22.06 0.59 13.67
C ASP A 131 -20.98 0.31 14.72
N ASN A 132 -19.97 -0.51 14.38
CA ASN A 132 -18.82 -0.76 15.25
C ASN A 132 -17.83 0.40 15.19
N VAL A 133 -18.24 1.55 15.70
CA VAL A 133 -17.48 2.81 15.61
C VAL A 133 -17.21 3.39 17.00
N LYS A 134 -16.10 4.14 17.12
CA LYS A 134 -15.75 4.84 18.34
C LYS A 134 -16.69 6.02 18.61
N SER A 135 -17.13 6.17 19.83
CA SER A 135 -17.90 7.32 20.28
C SER A 135 -16.97 8.50 20.57
N CYS A 136 -16.48 9.17 19.52
CA CYS A 136 -15.61 10.35 19.61
C CYS A 136 -16.33 11.58 19.09
N GLN A 137 -16.23 12.70 19.81
CA GLN A 137 -16.84 13.96 19.43
C GLN A 137 -15.93 14.81 18.53
N THR A 138 -14.61 14.67 18.66
CA THR A 138 -13.61 15.42 17.91
C THR A 138 -12.57 14.52 17.26
N ARG A 139 -11.86 15.03 16.24
CA ARG A 139 -10.72 14.34 15.61
C ARG A 139 -9.61 14.03 16.62
N TRP A 140 -9.36 14.92 17.56
CA TRP A 140 -8.38 14.68 18.62
C TRP A 140 -8.76 13.55 19.55
N GLN A 141 -10.05 13.43 19.91
CA GLN A 141 -10.52 12.27 20.67
C GLN A 141 -10.38 10.96 19.88
N MET A 142 -10.55 10.98 18.55
CA MET A 142 -10.26 9.82 17.71
C MET A 142 -8.79 9.42 17.79
N VAL A 143 -7.88 10.39 17.70
CA VAL A 143 -6.43 10.16 17.84
C VAL A 143 -6.11 9.51 19.18
N GLU A 144 -6.57 10.08 20.30
CA GLU A 144 -6.27 9.54 21.62
C GLU A 144 -6.85 8.15 21.85
N ALA A 145 -8.06 7.87 21.35
CA ALA A 145 -8.66 6.56 21.43
C ALA A 145 -7.89 5.50 20.60
N LEU A 146 -7.38 5.88 19.42
CA LEU A 146 -6.56 5.02 18.57
C LEU A 146 -5.17 4.76 19.20
N ARG A 147 -4.57 5.78 19.80
CA ARG A 147 -3.31 5.62 20.57
C ARG A 147 -3.48 4.62 21.72
N GLN A 148 -4.61 4.71 22.45
CA GLN A 148 -4.92 3.78 23.51
C GLN A 148 -5.08 2.33 22.98
N ASP A 149 -5.80 2.13 21.87
CA ASP A 149 -5.93 0.81 21.24
C ASP A 149 -4.57 0.21 20.88
N ILE A 150 -3.65 1.01 20.32
CA ILE A 150 -2.31 0.56 19.94
C ILE A 150 -1.52 0.11 21.19
N ARG A 151 -1.57 0.88 22.27
CA ARG A 151 -0.91 0.54 23.54
C ARG A 151 -1.48 -0.73 24.15
N ASP A 152 -2.81 -0.84 24.21
CA ASP A 152 -3.51 -1.98 24.78
C ASP A 152 -3.24 -3.25 23.96
N PHE A 153 -3.28 -3.16 22.62
CA PHE A 153 -2.95 -4.26 21.75
C PHE A 153 -1.50 -4.73 21.95
N LYS A 154 -0.55 -3.78 21.98
CA LYS A 154 0.87 -4.06 22.20
C LYS A 154 1.10 -4.78 23.52
N THR A 155 0.48 -4.30 24.58
CA THR A 155 0.61 -4.85 25.94
C THR A 155 -0.06 -6.23 26.05
N LYS A 156 -1.32 -6.33 25.61
CA LYS A 156 -2.11 -7.57 25.70
C LYS A 156 -1.44 -8.75 24.97
N ASN A 157 -0.83 -8.47 23.83
CA ASN A 157 -0.23 -9.49 22.97
C ASN A 157 1.29 -9.65 23.19
N ASN A 158 1.87 -8.89 24.12
CA ASN A 158 3.32 -8.85 24.37
C ASN A 158 4.12 -8.59 23.06
N CYS A 159 3.68 -7.60 22.30
CA CYS A 159 4.37 -7.20 21.08
C CYS A 159 5.53 -6.25 21.40
N SER A 160 6.72 -6.53 20.85
CA SER A 160 7.88 -5.64 20.96
C SER A 160 7.74 -4.45 20.02
N ARG A 161 7.15 -4.66 18.83
CA ARG A 161 7.00 -3.67 17.77
C ARG A 161 5.61 -3.73 17.18
N ILE A 162 5.16 -2.61 16.62
CA ILE A 162 3.87 -2.49 15.92
C ILE A 162 4.13 -1.89 14.54
N VAL A 163 3.35 -2.31 13.54
CA VAL A 163 3.19 -1.68 12.24
C VAL A 163 1.69 -1.47 12.02
N VAL A 164 1.30 -0.32 11.52
CA VAL A 164 -0.09 -0.03 11.17
C VAL A 164 -0.23 0.02 9.66
N LEU A 165 -1.19 -0.76 9.13
CA LEU A 165 -1.48 -0.87 7.71
C LEU A 165 -2.92 -0.43 7.43
N TRP A 166 -3.10 0.53 6.55
CA TRP A 166 -4.42 0.88 6.04
C TRP A 166 -4.79 -0.02 4.87
N ALA A 167 -5.81 -0.87 5.05
CA ALA A 167 -6.41 -1.71 4.02
C ALA A 167 -7.94 -1.50 3.95
N ALA A 168 -8.44 -0.42 4.56
CA ALA A 168 -9.83 -0.01 4.49
C ALA A 168 -10.15 0.70 3.17
N SER A 169 -11.43 0.91 2.93
CA SER A 169 -11.95 1.58 1.72
C SER A 169 -11.38 3.00 1.54
N THR A 170 -11.39 3.43 0.28
CA THR A 170 -10.96 4.78 -0.12
C THR A 170 -11.89 5.84 0.46
N GLU A 171 -11.35 6.80 1.17
CA GLU A 171 -12.05 8.00 1.63
C GLU A 171 -12.26 9.00 0.49
N ILE A 172 -13.17 9.97 0.67
CA ILE A 172 -13.31 11.09 -0.27
C ILE A 172 -11.98 11.85 -0.38
N TYR A 173 -11.78 12.49 -1.52
CA TYR A 173 -10.57 13.29 -1.76
C TYR A 173 -10.56 14.54 -0.87
N VAL A 174 -9.50 14.66 -0.07
CA VAL A 174 -9.19 15.86 0.71
C VAL A 174 -8.08 16.62 -0.01
N PRO A 175 -8.36 17.80 -0.57
CA PRO A 175 -7.33 18.65 -1.14
C PRO A 175 -6.31 19.08 -0.08
N ILE A 176 -5.06 19.21 -0.50
CA ILE A 176 -4.01 19.73 0.39
C ILE A 176 -4.23 21.24 0.57
N ASP A 177 -4.43 21.68 1.81
CA ASP A 177 -4.43 23.09 2.21
C ASP A 177 -3.12 23.40 2.93
N GLU A 178 -2.35 24.36 2.42
CA GLU A 178 -1.05 24.72 2.99
C GLU A 178 -1.16 25.20 4.45
N LYS A 179 -2.27 25.84 4.82
CA LYS A 179 -2.51 26.36 6.17
C LYS A 179 -2.79 25.28 7.22
N VAL A 180 -3.15 24.07 6.76
CA VAL A 180 -3.50 22.95 7.64
C VAL A 180 -2.48 21.81 7.53
N HIS A 181 -2.03 21.51 6.29
CA HIS A 181 -1.29 20.29 6.01
C HIS A 181 0.22 20.45 5.88
N TYR A 182 0.75 21.69 5.90
CA TYR A 182 2.20 21.94 5.72
C TYR A 182 2.99 21.92 7.02
N GLN A 183 2.39 22.31 8.14
CA GLN A 183 3.07 22.34 9.44
C GLN A 183 2.38 21.39 10.43
N LEU A 184 3.18 20.64 11.18
CA LEU A 184 2.63 19.70 12.17
C LEU A 184 1.79 20.41 13.23
N ALA A 185 2.21 21.60 13.69
CA ALA A 185 1.48 22.38 14.68
C ALA A 185 0.08 22.80 14.18
N ASP A 186 -0.04 23.14 12.90
CA ASP A 186 -1.31 23.54 12.29
C ASP A 186 -2.24 22.33 12.11
N LEU A 187 -1.69 21.19 11.70
CA LEU A 187 -2.44 19.91 11.62
C LEU A 187 -2.99 19.53 13.00
N GLU A 188 -2.19 19.62 14.05
CA GLU A 188 -2.62 19.34 15.43
C GLU A 188 -3.69 20.32 15.91
N ALA A 189 -3.54 21.61 15.59
CA ALA A 189 -4.54 22.61 15.93
C ALA A 189 -5.88 22.31 15.23
N ALA A 190 -5.87 21.94 13.95
CA ALA A 190 -7.05 21.54 13.20
C ALA A 190 -7.72 20.27 13.77
N MET A 191 -6.93 19.26 14.17
CA MET A 191 -7.44 18.06 14.86
C MET A 191 -8.12 18.41 16.18
N LYS A 192 -7.54 19.31 16.98
CA LYS A 192 -8.10 19.77 18.27
C LYS A 192 -9.34 20.63 18.10
N ALA A 193 -9.41 21.40 17.00
CA ALA A 193 -10.58 22.22 16.63
C ALA A 193 -11.71 21.40 15.98
N ASP A 194 -11.55 20.10 15.78
CA ASP A 194 -12.49 19.21 15.07
C ASP A 194 -12.75 19.65 13.62
N ASP A 195 -11.71 20.08 12.91
CA ASP A 195 -11.80 20.44 11.50
C ASP A 195 -12.08 19.20 10.66
N ARG A 196 -13.36 18.97 10.37
CA ARG A 196 -13.82 17.80 9.62
C ARG A 196 -13.75 17.98 8.11
N GLU A 197 -13.41 19.14 7.62
CA GLU A 197 -13.23 19.39 6.20
C GLU A 197 -11.84 18.97 5.75
N HIS A 198 -10.81 19.28 6.55
CA HIS A 198 -9.42 19.05 6.21
C HIS A 198 -8.82 17.80 6.87
N ILE A 199 -9.38 17.33 7.99
CA ILE A 199 -8.86 16.18 8.73
C ILE A 199 -9.69 14.93 8.47
N ALA A 200 -9.19 14.05 7.60
CA ALA A 200 -9.78 12.74 7.34
C ALA A 200 -9.57 11.78 8.53
N PRO A 201 -10.50 10.81 8.77
CA PRO A 201 -10.29 9.76 9.77
C PRO A 201 -8.96 9.01 9.59
N SER A 202 -8.53 8.73 8.36
CA SER A 202 -7.24 8.08 8.07
C SER A 202 -6.04 8.87 8.58
N MET A 203 -6.11 10.21 8.61
CA MET A 203 -5.07 11.05 9.19
C MET A 203 -4.97 10.86 10.71
N CYS A 204 -6.11 10.59 11.41
CA CYS A 204 -6.09 10.29 12.83
C CYS A 204 -5.38 8.96 13.12
N TYR A 205 -5.59 7.93 12.29
CA TYR A 205 -4.86 6.66 12.40
C TYR A 205 -3.37 6.81 12.18
N ALA A 206 -2.97 7.54 11.14
CA ALA A 206 -1.56 7.79 10.84
C ALA A 206 -0.87 8.56 11.97
N TYR A 207 -1.51 9.64 12.45
CA TYR A 207 -1.00 10.42 13.57
C TYR A 207 -0.84 9.57 14.84
N ALA A 208 -1.86 8.76 15.18
CA ALA A 208 -1.83 7.88 16.34
C ALA A 208 -0.71 6.83 16.23
N ALA A 209 -0.57 6.19 15.06
CA ALA A 209 0.47 5.19 14.82
C ALA A 209 1.88 5.78 15.00
N LEU A 210 2.17 6.88 14.32
CA LEU A 210 3.47 7.54 14.38
C LEU A 210 3.79 8.02 15.79
N SER A 211 2.82 8.60 16.50
CA SER A 211 2.98 9.05 17.89
C SER A 211 3.26 7.91 18.86
N GLU A 212 2.81 6.69 18.58
CA GLU A 212 3.08 5.49 19.40
C GLU A 212 4.32 4.69 18.91
N GLY A 213 5.12 5.28 18.03
CA GLY A 213 6.35 4.65 17.51
C GLY A 213 6.07 3.46 16.60
N ALA A 214 4.99 3.51 15.83
CA ALA A 214 4.62 2.49 14.85
C ALA A 214 4.71 3.06 13.42
N PRO A 215 5.44 2.41 12.50
CA PRO A 215 5.37 2.72 11.07
C PRO A 215 3.94 2.71 10.55
N PHE A 216 3.63 3.59 9.58
CA PHE A 216 2.31 3.62 8.95
C PHE A 216 2.41 3.42 7.45
N ILE A 217 1.57 2.52 6.92
CA ILE A 217 1.48 2.17 5.50
C ILE A 217 0.10 2.50 4.98
N MET A 218 0.05 3.35 3.95
CA MET A 218 -1.20 3.75 3.29
C MET A 218 -1.47 2.90 2.06
N GLY A 219 -2.31 1.87 2.21
CA GLY A 219 -2.68 0.95 1.13
C GLY A 219 -3.79 1.44 0.20
N ALA A 220 -4.46 2.55 0.53
CA ALA A 220 -5.45 3.23 -0.30
C ALA A 220 -4.90 4.54 -0.90
N PRO A 221 -5.58 5.18 -1.88
CA PRO A 221 -5.08 6.40 -2.51
C PRO A 221 -5.31 7.69 -1.70
N ASN A 222 -5.81 7.58 -0.46
CA ASN A 222 -6.10 8.73 0.39
C ASN A 222 -4.86 9.62 0.61
N THR A 223 -5.04 10.92 0.78
CA THR A 223 -3.95 11.88 1.01
C THR A 223 -3.18 11.56 2.30
N THR A 224 -3.84 11.29 3.38
CA THR A 224 -3.41 10.78 4.71
C THR A 224 -1.97 11.14 5.14
N VAL A 225 -0.97 10.34 4.71
CA VAL A 225 0.46 10.52 5.06
C VAL A 225 1.24 11.30 4.01
N ASP A 226 0.61 11.61 2.88
CA ASP A 226 1.25 12.34 1.77
C ASP A 226 1.06 13.85 1.90
N ILE A 227 1.35 14.35 3.10
CA ILE A 227 1.29 15.78 3.47
C ILE A 227 2.52 16.14 4.33
N PRO A 228 3.10 17.33 4.15
CA PRO A 228 4.32 17.74 4.85
C PRO A 228 4.24 17.65 6.38
N ALA A 229 3.09 17.96 6.98
CA ALA A 229 2.89 17.83 8.43
C ALA A 229 3.08 16.39 8.93
N MET A 230 2.62 15.38 8.19
CA MET A 230 2.83 13.97 8.53
C MET A 230 4.28 13.53 8.30
N TRP A 231 4.96 14.10 7.30
CA TRP A 231 6.40 13.86 7.11
C TRP A 231 7.20 14.39 8.29
N GLN A 232 6.89 15.62 8.77
CA GLN A 232 7.50 16.17 9.99
C GLN A 232 7.27 15.28 11.20
N LEU A 233 6.06 14.76 11.40
CA LEU A 233 5.77 13.82 12.49
C LEU A 233 6.58 12.52 12.36
N ALA A 234 6.66 11.96 11.16
CA ALA A 234 7.44 10.75 10.90
C ALA A 234 8.94 10.95 11.20
N GLU A 235 9.50 12.12 10.82
CA GLU A 235 10.86 12.50 11.14
C GLU A 235 11.07 12.67 12.66
N GLN A 236 10.17 13.40 13.34
CA GLN A 236 10.26 13.63 14.80
C GLN A 236 10.17 12.34 15.61
N THR A 237 9.28 11.43 15.20
CA THR A 237 9.09 10.12 15.87
C THR A 237 10.08 9.06 15.38
N ARG A 238 10.87 9.39 14.35
CA ARG A 238 11.81 8.48 13.66
C ARG A 238 11.13 7.21 13.16
N MET A 239 9.95 7.34 12.58
CA MET A 239 9.17 6.23 12.04
C MET A 239 9.09 6.28 10.53
N PRO A 240 9.18 5.11 9.85
CA PRO A 240 8.93 5.01 8.42
C PRO A 240 7.47 5.25 8.08
N ILE A 241 7.23 5.90 6.94
CA ILE A 241 5.93 5.99 6.30
C ILE A 241 6.03 5.53 4.85
N ALA A 242 4.98 4.89 4.36
CA ALA A 242 4.88 4.47 2.97
C ALA A 242 3.44 4.67 2.44
N GLY A 243 3.31 5.06 1.20
CA GLY A 243 2.05 5.27 0.49
C GLY A 243 2.30 5.52 -0.99
N LYS A 244 1.27 5.47 -1.82
CA LYS A 244 -0.16 5.22 -1.55
C LYS A 244 -0.66 4.18 -2.55
N ASP A 245 -1.75 3.50 -2.16
CA ASP A 245 -2.51 2.55 -3.02
C ASP A 245 -1.70 1.32 -3.46
N PHE A 246 -2.11 0.13 -3.03
CA PHE A 246 -1.44 -1.13 -3.38
C PHE A 246 -1.38 -1.34 -4.89
N LYS A 247 -0.18 -1.62 -5.44
CA LYS A 247 0.04 -1.80 -6.86
C LYS A 247 -0.43 -3.18 -7.35
N THR A 248 -1.69 -3.23 -7.72
CA THR A 248 -2.36 -4.40 -8.27
C THR A 248 -2.89 -4.10 -9.68
N GLY A 249 -3.33 -5.13 -10.41
CA GLY A 249 -4.09 -5.00 -11.66
C GLY A 249 -3.44 -4.08 -12.70
N GLN A 250 -4.22 -3.13 -13.23
CA GLN A 250 -3.82 -2.30 -14.37
C GLN A 250 -2.62 -1.37 -14.11
N THR A 251 -2.42 -0.88 -12.89
CA THR A 251 -1.25 -0.04 -12.63
C THR A 251 0.03 -0.87 -12.63
N LEU A 252 -0.02 -2.13 -12.19
CA LEU A 252 1.09 -3.06 -12.37
C LEU A 252 1.41 -3.23 -13.86
N VAL A 253 0.39 -3.42 -14.70
CA VAL A 253 0.54 -3.49 -16.17
C VAL A 253 1.15 -2.20 -16.72
N LYS A 254 0.62 -1.02 -16.36
CA LYS A 254 1.13 0.27 -16.84
C LYS A 254 2.58 0.49 -16.45
N SER A 255 2.93 0.31 -15.18
CA SER A 255 4.28 0.54 -14.68
C SER A 255 5.31 -0.45 -15.23
N GLY A 256 4.89 -1.65 -15.64
CA GLY A 256 5.74 -2.65 -16.28
C GLY A 256 5.81 -2.52 -17.81
N PHE A 257 4.73 -2.07 -18.47
CA PHE A 257 4.64 -2.05 -19.92
C PHE A 257 5.01 -0.69 -20.55
N ALA A 258 4.67 0.44 -19.90
CA ALA A 258 5.03 1.76 -20.43
C ALA A 258 6.56 1.93 -20.63
N PRO A 259 7.44 1.43 -19.74
CA PRO A 259 8.88 1.45 -19.99
C PRO A 259 9.33 0.74 -21.26
N ILE A 260 8.58 -0.26 -21.74
CA ILE A 260 8.90 -0.95 -23.01
C ILE A 260 8.65 0.00 -24.20
N ILE A 261 7.58 0.82 -24.14
CA ILE A 261 7.28 1.85 -25.14
C ILE A 261 8.41 2.89 -25.14
N GLU A 262 8.78 3.37 -23.95
CA GLU A 262 9.85 4.36 -23.74
C GLU A 262 11.19 3.89 -24.32
N VAL A 263 11.74 2.75 -23.86
CA VAL A 263 13.07 2.29 -24.28
C VAL A 263 13.14 1.87 -25.75
N ARG A 264 12.00 1.62 -26.40
CA ARG A 264 11.89 1.33 -27.83
C ARG A 264 11.65 2.56 -28.68
N ASN A 265 11.54 3.75 -28.08
CA ASN A 265 11.20 5.00 -28.74
C ASN A 265 9.95 4.87 -29.62
N LEU A 266 8.91 4.20 -29.10
CA LEU A 266 7.61 4.11 -29.74
C LEU A 266 6.73 5.27 -29.26
N GLY A 267 5.93 5.84 -30.14
CA GLY A 267 4.98 6.87 -29.77
C GLY A 267 3.69 6.27 -29.18
N LEU A 268 3.01 7.02 -28.32
CA LEU A 268 1.71 6.68 -27.76
C LEU A 268 0.64 7.63 -28.32
N SER A 269 -0.38 7.08 -28.96
CA SER A 269 -1.57 7.85 -29.41
C SER A 269 -2.69 7.77 -28.40
N GLY A 270 -2.80 6.66 -27.64
CA GLY A 270 -3.82 6.53 -26.63
C GLY A 270 -3.66 5.30 -25.75
N TRP A 271 -4.15 5.45 -24.49
CA TRP A 271 -4.25 4.35 -23.53
C TRP A 271 -5.63 4.42 -22.83
N PHE A 272 -6.54 3.55 -23.22
CA PHE A 272 -7.86 3.46 -22.63
C PHE A 272 -7.96 2.24 -21.72
N SER A 273 -8.28 2.48 -20.46
CA SER A 273 -8.40 1.44 -19.44
C SER A 273 -9.81 1.35 -18.90
N THR A 274 -10.34 0.14 -18.79
CA THR A 274 -11.60 -0.13 -18.08
C THR A 274 -11.36 -1.20 -17.01
N ASN A 275 -11.92 -0.97 -15.82
CA ASN A 275 -11.99 -1.95 -14.74
C ASN A 275 -13.43 -2.29 -14.44
N ILE A 276 -13.71 -3.56 -14.21
CA ILE A 276 -15.01 -4.08 -13.77
C ILE A 276 -14.74 -4.87 -12.49
N LEU A 277 -15.38 -4.50 -11.37
CA LEU A 277 -15.27 -5.19 -10.10
C LEU A 277 -16.55 -5.09 -9.29
N GLY A 278 -16.81 -6.07 -8.42
CA GLY A 278 -18.07 -6.20 -7.69
C GLY A 278 -17.95 -6.25 -6.17
N ASN A 279 -16.75 -6.06 -5.61
CA ASN A 279 -16.53 -6.05 -4.17
C ASN A 279 -16.90 -4.70 -3.51
N ARG A 280 -16.75 -4.59 -2.18
CA ARG A 280 -17.07 -3.35 -1.44
C ARG A 280 -16.23 -2.15 -1.87
N ASP A 281 -14.97 -2.33 -2.28
CA ASP A 281 -14.16 -1.23 -2.82
C ASP A 281 -14.80 -0.68 -4.11
N GLY A 282 -15.28 -1.57 -4.98
CA GLY A 282 -16.04 -1.19 -6.17
C GLY A 282 -17.30 -0.40 -5.85
N LEU A 283 -18.05 -0.83 -4.83
CA LEU A 283 -19.25 -0.14 -4.36
C LEU A 283 -18.93 1.28 -3.85
N VAL A 284 -17.85 1.44 -3.07
CA VAL A 284 -17.42 2.75 -2.56
C VAL A 284 -16.94 3.65 -3.71
N LEU A 285 -16.21 3.10 -4.67
CA LEU A 285 -15.71 3.83 -5.84
C LEU A 285 -16.78 4.19 -6.87
N ASP A 286 -17.97 3.61 -6.80
CA ASP A 286 -19.13 4.02 -7.59
C ASP A 286 -19.66 5.41 -7.16
N GLU A 287 -19.26 5.91 -5.99
CA GLU A 287 -19.52 7.27 -5.53
C GLU A 287 -18.50 8.25 -6.17
N PRO A 288 -18.95 9.30 -6.91
CA PRO A 288 -18.05 10.19 -7.65
C PRO A 288 -16.96 10.85 -6.80
N GLN A 289 -17.26 11.19 -5.54
CA GLN A 289 -16.30 11.85 -4.65
C GLN A 289 -15.15 10.91 -4.22
N ASN A 290 -15.45 9.63 -4.00
CA ASN A 290 -14.44 8.61 -3.68
C ASN A 290 -13.68 8.19 -4.95
N PHE A 291 -14.37 8.13 -6.11
CA PHE A 291 -13.74 7.85 -7.40
C PHE A 291 -12.65 8.86 -7.77
N ARG A 292 -12.88 10.16 -7.50
CA ARG A 292 -11.90 11.22 -7.79
C ARG A 292 -10.55 10.97 -7.13
N THR A 293 -10.52 10.47 -5.89
CA THR A 293 -9.28 10.11 -5.17
C THR A 293 -8.50 9.04 -5.94
N LYS A 294 -9.20 8.05 -6.50
CA LYS A 294 -8.59 6.95 -7.28
C LYS A 294 -8.18 7.40 -8.69
N GLU A 295 -8.92 8.31 -9.31
CA GLU A 295 -8.63 8.83 -10.64
C GLU A 295 -7.33 9.62 -10.65
N VAL A 296 -7.15 10.54 -9.72
CA VAL A 296 -5.92 11.33 -9.55
C VAL A 296 -4.70 10.40 -9.42
N SER A 297 -4.79 9.36 -8.60
CA SER A 297 -3.71 8.38 -8.42
C SER A 297 -3.37 7.59 -9.69
N LYS A 298 -4.34 7.32 -10.58
CA LYS A 298 -4.13 6.45 -11.76
C LYS A 298 -3.65 7.18 -13.02
N LEU A 299 -3.98 8.45 -13.16
CA LEU A 299 -3.61 9.24 -14.35
C LEU A 299 -2.12 9.59 -14.36
N SER A 300 -1.55 9.93 -13.23
CA SER A 300 -0.14 10.35 -13.11
C SER A 300 0.89 9.26 -13.45
N THR A 301 0.52 7.97 -13.46
CA THR A 301 1.48 6.88 -13.67
C THR A 301 2.14 6.91 -15.05
N LEU A 302 1.39 7.19 -16.13
CA LEU A 302 1.96 7.21 -17.48
C LEU A 302 2.80 8.46 -17.72
N GLU A 303 2.34 9.60 -17.22
CA GLU A 303 2.99 10.91 -17.42
C GLU A 303 4.39 10.96 -16.82
N THR A 304 4.63 10.22 -15.73
CA THR A 304 5.95 10.14 -15.09
C THR A 304 6.90 9.13 -15.72
N ILE A 305 6.41 8.25 -16.60
CA ILE A 305 7.22 7.29 -17.38
C ILE A 305 7.43 7.82 -18.78
N LEU A 306 6.34 8.17 -19.47
CA LEU A 306 6.35 8.67 -20.84
C LEU A 306 6.32 10.20 -20.80
N LYS A 307 7.49 10.81 -20.63
CA LYS A 307 7.62 12.25 -20.42
C LYS A 307 7.54 13.03 -21.71
N ALA A 308 6.48 13.84 -21.83
CA ALA A 308 6.29 14.72 -22.98
C ALA A 308 7.40 15.79 -23.10
N GLU A 309 7.97 16.24 -21.99
CA GLU A 309 9.06 17.21 -21.95
C GLU A 309 10.37 16.66 -22.55
N ASP A 310 10.65 15.36 -22.39
CA ASP A 310 11.83 14.71 -22.92
C ASP A 310 11.65 14.32 -24.39
N GLN A 311 10.43 13.87 -24.78
CA GLN A 311 10.12 13.38 -26.13
C GLN A 311 8.73 13.86 -26.59
N PRO A 312 8.57 15.16 -26.93
CA PRO A 312 7.27 15.72 -27.27
C PRO A 312 6.65 15.09 -28.52
N ASP A 313 7.44 14.72 -29.52
CA ASP A 313 6.96 14.06 -30.74
C ASP A 313 6.29 12.70 -30.49
N LEU A 314 6.60 12.07 -29.36
CA LEU A 314 6.10 10.73 -29.03
C LEU A 314 4.98 10.75 -27.99
N TYR A 315 4.99 11.74 -27.06
CA TYR A 315 4.15 11.67 -25.84
C TYR A 315 3.36 12.94 -25.54
N GLN A 316 3.39 13.98 -26.37
CA GLN A 316 2.70 15.26 -26.05
C GLN A 316 1.17 15.13 -26.12
N ASP A 317 0.64 14.43 -27.12
CA ASP A 317 -0.78 14.47 -27.49
C ASP A 317 -1.45 13.08 -27.44
N TYR A 318 -1.22 12.29 -26.40
CA TYR A 318 -1.92 11.01 -26.28
C TYR A 318 -3.21 11.10 -25.46
N TYR A 319 -4.22 10.33 -25.87
CA TYR A 319 -5.46 10.22 -25.13
C TYR A 319 -5.33 9.20 -24.00
N HIS A 320 -5.50 9.64 -22.73
CA HIS A 320 -5.48 8.76 -21.57
C HIS A 320 -6.82 8.80 -20.83
N LYS A 321 -7.47 7.65 -20.67
CA LYS A 321 -8.74 7.52 -19.99
C LYS A 321 -8.77 6.27 -19.13
N VAL A 322 -9.29 6.42 -17.88
CA VAL A 322 -9.54 5.31 -16.97
C VAL A 322 -11.02 5.30 -16.61
N ARG A 323 -11.64 4.13 -16.63
CA ARG A 323 -13.00 3.90 -16.13
C ARG A 323 -13.01 2.78 -15.12
N ILE A 324 -13.85 2.90 -14.10
CA ILE A 324 -14.15 1.86 -13.13
C ILE A 324 -15.67 1.69 -13.12
N ASN A 325 -16.12 0.45 -13.29
CA ASN A 325 -17.53 0.11 -13.33
C ASN A 325 -17.81 -0.89 -12.18
N TYR A 326 -18.73 -0.52 -11.30
CA TYR A 326 -19.21 -1.45 -10.27
C TYR A 326 -20.16 -2.46 -10.89
N TYR A 327 -19.86 -3.75 -10.71
CA TYR A 327 -20.67 -4.84 -11.21
C TYR A 327 -20.70 -5.98 -10.18
N PRO A 328 -21.74 -6.04 -9.32
CA PRO A 328 -21.83 -6.97 -8.20
C PRO A 328 -21.52 -8.44 -8.54
N PRO A 329 -21.96 -9.00 -9.68
CA PRO A 329 -21.70 -10.42 -10.00
C PRO A 329 -20.22 -10.80 -10.13
N ARG A 330 -19.32 -9.82 -10.18
CA ARG A 330 -17.86 -10.07 -10.22
C ARG A 330 -17.25 -10.34 -8.85
N ASN A 331 -17.88 -9.96 -7.74
CA ASN A 331 -17.28 -10.03 -6.41
C ASN A 331 -15.86 -9.44 -6.42
N ASP A 332 -14.84 -10.15 -5.89
CA ASP A 332 -13.42 -9.72 -5.94
C ASP A 332 -12.72 -10.01 -7.30
N ASN A 333 -13.40 -10.67 -8.23
CA ASN A 333 -12.85 -10.93 -9.58
C ASN A 333 -12.85 -9.63 -10.40
N LYS A 334 -11.72 -8.97 -10.41
CA LYS A 334 -11.51 -7.74 -11.15
C LYS A 334 -11.05 -8.02 -12.57
N GLU A 335 -11.80 -7.54 -13.52
CA GLU A 335 -11.42 -7.55 -14.92
C GLU A 335 -10.84 -6.19 -15.31
N GLY A 336 -9.56 -6.17 -15.70
CA GLY A 336 -8.87 -5.01 -16.27
C GLY A 336 -8.73 -5.19 -17.76
N TRP A 337 -9.20 -4.21 -18.54
CA TRP A 337 -9.11 -4.22 -19.98
C TRP A 337 -8.43 -2.93 -20.46
N ASP A 338 -7.32 -3.08 -21.18
CA ASP A 338 -6.54 -1.97 -21.72
C ASP A 338 -6.48 -2.05 -23.25
N ASN A 339 -6.77 -0.93 -23.91
CA ASN A 339 -6.51 -0.71 -25.31
C ASN A 339 -5.42 0.35 -25.44
N ILE A 340 -4.30 -0.02 -26.07
CA ILE A 340 -3.10 0.78 -26.16
C ILE A 340 -2.80 1.00 -27.64
N ASP A 341 -2.96 2.22 -28.12
CA ASP A 341 -2.69 2.62 -29.48
C ASP A 341 -1.32 3.31 -29.54
N ILE A 342 -0.37 2.68 -30.20
CA ILE A 342 1.00 3.14 -30.35
C ILE A 342 1.32 3.39 -31.83
N PHE A 343 2.38 4.12 -32.10
CA PHE A 343 2.91 4.27 -33.43
C PHE A 343 4.43 4.09 -33.45
N GLY A 344 4.95 3.69 -34.61
CA GLY A 344 6.37 3.41 -34.79
C GLY A 344 6.92 4.05 -36.03
N TRP A 345 7.82 3.37 -36.75
CA TRP A 345 8.50 3.85 -37.93
C TRP A 345 7.53 4.46 -38.92
N MET A 346 7.82 5.67 -39.40
CA MET A 346 7.00 6.46 -40.33
C MET A 346 5.58 6.76 -39.79
N ASN A 347 5.40 6.81 -38.50
CA ASN A 347 4.11 7.00 -37.79
C ASN A 347 3.06 5.91 -38.09
N TYR A 348 3.48 4.70 -38.48
CA TYR A 348 2.53 3.62 -38.71
C TYR A 348 1.91 3.16 -37.39
N PRO A 349 0.56 3.11 -37.29
CA PRO A 349 -0.16 2.76 -36.11
C PRO A 349 -0.10 1.25 -35.81
N MET A 350 -0.05 0.93 -34.53
CA MET A 350 -0.16 -0.43 -34.00
C MET A 350 -1.04 -0.41 -32.77
N GLN A 351 -1.64 -1.54 -32.44
CA GLN A 351 -2.54 -1.66 -31.29
C GLN A 351 -2.15 -2.85 -30.43
N ILE A 352 -2.17 -2.66 -29.10
CA ILE A 352 -1.98 -3.70 -28.11
C ILE A 352 -3.25 -3.75 -27.25
N LYS A 353 -3.76 -4.95 -27.02
CA LYS A 353 -4.89 -5.18 -26.13
C LYS A 353 -4.46 -6.11 -25.02
N ILE A 354 -4.75 -5.72 -23.77
CA ILE A 354 -4.49 -6.54 -22.60
C ILE A 354 -5.82 -6.77 -21.90
N ASN A 355 -6.14 -8.03 -21.65
CA ASN A 355 -7.24 -8.42 -20.79
C ASN A 355 -6.67 -9.17 -19.58
N PHE A 356 -6.89 -8.65 -18.39
CA PHE A 356 -6.36 -9.20 -17.16
C PHE A 356 -7.48 -9.43 -16.15
N LEU A 357 -7.86 -10.68 -15.98
CA LEU A 357 -8.77 -11.11 -14.92
C LEU A 357 -7.98 -11.55 -13.70
N CYS A 358 -8.19 -10.89 -12.56
CA CYS A 358 -7.52 -11.23 -11.30
C CYS A 358 -8.47 -11.09 -10.11
N ARG A 359 -8.15 -11.74 -9.01
CA ARG A 359 -8.70 -11.41 -7.70
C ARG A 359 -7.81 -10.34 -7.08
N ASP A 360 -8.32 -9.11 -6.94
CA ASP A 360 -7.53 -7.94 -6.52
C ASP A 360 -6.90 -8.16 -5.14
N SER A 361 -7.65 -8.76 -4.21
CA SER A 361 -7.18 -9.06 -2.85
C SER A 361 -6.08 -10.14 -2.82
N ILE A 362 -6.07 -11.08 -3.75
CA ILE A 362 -4.99 -12.07 -3.88
C ILE A 362 -3.68 -11.40 -4.32
N LEU A 363 -3.75 -10.39 -5.19
CA LEU A 363 -2.56 -9.62 -5.57
C LEU A 363 -2.09 -8.70 -4.45
N ALA A 364 -3.01 -8.14 -3.65
CA ALA A 364 -2.68 -7.21 -2.58
C ALA A 364 -2.12 -7.89 -1.33
N ALA A 365 -2.57 -9.10 -0.99
CA ALA A 365 -2.19 -9.78 0.26
C ALA A 365 -0.67 -9.96 0.44
N PRO A 366 0.11 -10.46 -0.54
CA PRO A 366 1.56 -10.56 -0.41
C PRO A 366 2.24 -9.18 -0.32
N LEU A 367 1.69 -8.14 -0.96
CA LEU A 367 2.20 -6.77 -0.83
C LEU A 367 2.03 -6.25 0.61
N CYS A 368 0.90 -6.57 1.26
CA CYS A 368 0.67 -6.22 2.67
C CYS A 368 1.73 -6.84 3.58
N LEU A 369 2.05 -8.13 3.37
CA LEU A 369 3.10 -8.82 4.11
C LEU A 369 4.46 -8.14 3.91
N ASP A 370 4.86 -7.94 2.66
CA ASP A 370 6.15 -7.36 2.30
C ASP A 370 6.30 -5.94 2.84
N LEU A 371 5.27 -5.10 2.69
CA LEU A 371 5.26 -3.73 3.21
C LEU A 371 5.40 -3.70 4.74
N CYS A 372 4.68 -4.57 5.46
CA CYS A 372 4.77 -4.63 6.91
C CYS A 372 6.15 -5.10 7.39
N LEU A 373 6.70 -6.16 6.80
CA LEU A 373 8.02 -6.69 7.15
C LEU A 373 9.16 -5.70 6.82
N LEU A 374 9.09 -5.05 5.66
CA LEU A 374 10.10 -4.09 5.24
C LEU A 374 10.00 -2.76 5.99
N SER A 375 8.80 -2.34 6.42
CA SER A 375 8.63 -1.15 7.28
C SER A 375 9.17 -1.41 8.70
N ASP A 376 8.94 -2.59 9.28
CA ASP A 376 9.57 -3.00 10.54
C ASP A 376 11.10 -3.03 10.42
N LEU A 377 11.61 -3.60 9.34
CA LEU A 377 13.05 -3.63 9.03
C LEU A 377 13.62 -2.22 8.91
N ALA A 378 12.96 -1.33 8.16
CA ALA A 378 13.40 0.06 7.97
C ALA A 378 13.47 0.81 9.31
N ALA A 379 12.47 0.66 10.18
CA ALA A 379 12.46 1.26 11.50
C ALA A 379 13.66 0.78 12.34
N ARG A 380 13.95 -0.54 12.34
CA ARG A 380 15.11 -1.12 13.05
C ARG A 380 16.45 -0.73 12.43
N ALA A 381 16.46 -0.44 11.14
CA ALA A 381 17.63 0.09 10.42
C ALA A 381 17.84 1.60 10.62
N GLY A 382 16.96 2.27 11.39
CA GLY A 382 17.02 3.72 11.61
C GLY A 382 16.62 4.56 10.39
N ARG A 383 15.92 3.96 9.43
CA ARG A 383 15.33 4.66 8.28
C ARG A 383 13.95 5.19 8.69
N TYR A 384 13.72 6.47 8.53
CA TYR A 384 12.48 7.15 8.91
C TYR A 384 12.01 8.09 7.81
N GLY A 385 10.83 8.70 7.97
CA GLY A 385 10.21 9.51 6.93
C GLY A 385 9.73 8.66 5.74
N ILE A 386 9.68 9.28 4.56
CA ILE A 386 9.19 8.66 3.33
C ILE A 386 10.13 7.52 2.88
N GLN A 387 9.62 6.30 2.79
CA GLN A 387 10.39 5.15 2.34
C GLN A 387 10.25 4.93 0.84
N ARG A 388 11.10 5.58 0.04
CA ARG A 388 11.05 5.52 -1.44
C ARG A 388 11.23 4.11 -2.01
N PHE A 389 12.01 3.25 -1.35
CA PHE A 389 12.23 1.87 -1.83
C PHE A 389 10.94 1.03 -1.79
N LEU A 390 9.95 1.42 -0.98
CA LEU A 390 8.63 0.78 -0.93
C LEU A 390 7.71 1.20 -2.09
N SER A 391 8.12 2.14 -2.95
CA SER A 391 7.40 2.55 -4.17
C SER A 391 7.07 1.37 -5.09
N PHE A 392 7.90 0.31 -5.08
CA PHE A 392 7.68 -0.91 -5.83
C PHE A 392 6.29 -1.53 -5.60
N PHE A 393 5.76 -1.41 -4.39
CA PHE A 393 4.49 -1.99 -3.98
C PHE A 393 3.28 -1.06 -4.18
N LEU A 394 3.50 0.19 -4.59
CA LEU A 394 2.52 1.27 -4.50
C LEU A 394 2.25 1.92 -5.85
N LYS A 395 0.98 2.28 -6.13
CA LYS A 395 0.53 2.88 -7.40
C LYS A 395 0.89 4.35 -7.52
N SER A 396 0.81 5.07 -6.41
CA SER A 396 1.07 6.50 -6.33
C SER A 396 2.15 6.73 -5.26
N PRO A 397 3.42 6.46 -5.59
CA PRO A 397 4.50 6.52 -4.63
C PRO A 397 4.68 7.92 -4.05
N MET A 398 4.86 7.98 -2.73
CA MET A 398 5.17 9.22 -2.03
C MET A 398 6.57 9.72 -2.41
N HIS A 399 6.69 11.03 -2.50
CA HIS A 399 7.93 11.77 -2.78
C HIS A 399 7.83 13.15 -2.13
N ASP A 400 8.95 13.80 -1.92
CA ASP A 400 8.95 15.17 -1.39
C ASP A 400 8.73 16.18 -2.52
N TYR A 401 7.48 16.43 -2.84
CA TYR A 401 7.10 17.42 -3.86
C TYR A 401 7.44 18.85 -3.46
N THR A 402 7.68 19.14 -2.17
CA THR A 402 8.10 20.48 -1.71
C THR A 402 9.53 20.79 -2.13
N GLN A 403 10.33 19.76 -2.42
CA GLN A 403 11.68 19.86 -2.94
C GLN A 403 11.75 19.67 -4.46
N GLY A 404 10.61 19.60 -5.14
CA GLY A 404 10.55 19.38 -6.58
C GLY A 404 10.93 17.96 -7.02
N GLU A 405 10.83 16.99 -6.10
CA GLU A 405 11.05 15.59 -6.45
C GLU A 405 9.88 15.03 -7.27
N GLU A 406 10.18 14.07 -8.13
CA GLU A 406 9.19 13.35 -8.92
C GLU A 406 9.01 11.90 -8.42
N PRO A 407 7.80 11.34 -8.53
CA PRO A 407 7.57 9.95 -8.18
C PRO A 407 8.20 9.01 -9.23
N VAL A 408 8.84 7.97 -8.76
CA VAL A 408 9.35 6.90 -9.64
C VAL A 408 8.24 5.89 -9.86
N ASN A 409 7.71 5.78 -11.10
CA ASN A 409 6.65 4.83 -11.48
C ASN A 409 7.10 3.71 -12.42
N ASN A 410 8.30 3.80 -13.01
CA ASN A 410 8.89 2.73 -13.79
C ASN A 410 9.19 1.53 -12.88
N LEU A 411 8.54 0.38 -13.14
CA LEU A 411 8.59 -0.82 -12.29
C LEU A 411 10.03 -1.35 -12.13
N TYR A 412 10.82 -1.30 -13.18
CA TYR A 412 12.19 -1.82 -13.17
C TYR A 412 13.14 -0.95 -12.34
N GLN A 413 12.97 0.37 -12.42
CA GLN A 413 13.68 1.31 -11.55
C GLN A 413 13.28 1.14 -10.10
N GLN A 414 11.98 1.02 -9.80
CA GLN A 414 11.47 0.75 -8.46
C GLN A 414 12.04 -0.56 -7.89
N TYR A 415 12.12 -1.61 -8.72
CA TYR A 415 12.69 -2.88 -8.30
C TYR A 415 14.18 -2.77 -7.99
N THR A 416 14.93 -2.01 -8.78
CA THR A 416 16.35 -1.74 -8.52
C THR A 416 16.56 -0.97 -7.21
N ILE A 417 15.72 0.06 -6.97
CA ILE A 417 15.74 0.83 -5.70
C ILE A 417 15.43 -0.08 -4.51
N LEU A 418 14.42 -0.95 -4.63
CA LEU A 418 14.06 -1.92 -3.59
C LEU A 418 15.23 -2.89 -3.30
N LYS A 419 15.80 -3.49 -4.33
CA LYS A 419 16.94 -4.41 -4.18
C LYS A 419 18.15 -3.76 -3.50
N ASN A 420 18.47 -2.54 -3.91
CA ASN A 420 19.60 -1.80 -3.33
C ASN A 420 19.34 -1.41 -1.87
N ALA A 421 18.12 -0.99 -1.53
CA ALA A 421 17.79 -0.74 -0.13
C ALA A 421 17.93 -1.99 0.75
N ILE A 422 17.53 -3.16 0.23
CA ILE A 422 17.70 -4.45 0.94
C ILE A 422 19.19 -4.80 1.05
N ARG A 423 19.99 -4.64 -0.02
CA ARG A 423 21.45 -4.86 0.01
C ARG A 423 22.10 -3.99 1.08
N GLU A 424 21.83 -2.69 1.09
CA GLU A 424 22.37 -1.75 2.07
C GLU A 424 22.02 -2.14 3.52
N MET A 425 20.74 -2.46 3.78
CA MET A 425 20.30 -2.92 5.11
C MET A 425 20.93 -4.25 5.51
N GLY A 426 21.25 -5.11 4.54
CA GLY A 426 21.98 -6.38 4.74
C GLY A 426 23.50 -6.24 4.80
N GLY A 427 24.05 -5.03 4.63
CA GLY A 427 25.50 -4.78 4.62
C GLY A 427 26.20 -5.19 3.32
N TYR A 428 25.44 -5.28 2.22
CA TYR A 428 25.96 -5.52 0.87
C TYR A 428 26.06 -4.22 0.07
N GLU A 429 26.93 -4.22 -0.93
CA GLU A 429 27.06 -3.08 -1.85
C GLU A 429 25.82 -2.96 -2.77
N ALA A 430 25.43 -1.71 -3.05
CA ALA A 430 24.42 -1.42 -4.06
C ALA A 430 24.93 -1.87 -5.45
N ASP A 431 24.00 -2.26 -6.31
CA ASP A 431 24.30 -2.75 -7.65
C ASP A 431 23.33 -2.12 -8.66
N GLU A 432 23.87 -1.48 -9.68
CA GLU A 432 23.10 -0.83 -10.74
C GLU A 432 22.75 -1.77 -11.90
N GLU A 433 23.42 -2.94 -11.96
CA GLU A 433 23.11 -3.93 -12.99
C GLU A 433 21.74 -4.58 -12.74
N ILE A 434 20.99 -4.80 -13.81
CA ILE A 434 19.75 -5.58 -13.82
C ILE A 434 20.12 -7.05 -13.65
N ASP A 435 19.50 -7.72 -12.69
CA ASP A 435 19.70 -9.15 -12.43
C ASP A 435 19.08 -10.02 -13.51
#